data_f47edb27a47645b6334f848e9ed515d5
#
_entry.id   f47edb27a47645b6334f848e9ed515d5
#
_cell.length_a   1.000
_cell.length_b   1.000
_cell.length_c   1.000
_cell.angle_alpha   90.00
_cell.angle_beta   90.00
_cell.angle_gamma   90.00
#
_symmetry.space_group_name_H-M   'P 1'
#
loop_
_entity.id
_entity.type
_entity.pdbx_description
1 polymer ?
#
loop_
_entity_poly.entity_id
_entity_poly.type
_entity_poly.pdbx_seq_one_letter_code
_entity_poly.pdbx_strand_id
1 'polypeptide(L)'
;MKLIFKYLFISLLFLNGQLVHAQSFKIDSLKGKKWELQLPKGKSYTSNLIFKDTTYTTSFSFNGQTHTIEKPYLIQQENVETFYVIFPSEGKGTKTFPVKFKVLEFTDKLLKLQNTTTNVVNTYFAK
;
A
#
# COMPACT_ATOMS: atom_id res chain seq x y z
N MET A 1 -9.62 -40.66 21.22
CA MET A 1 -8.62 -39.66 21.51
C MET A 1 -7.79 -39.24 20.30
N LYS A 2 -7.27 -40.19 19.54
CA LYS A 2 -6.48 -39.86 18.35
C LYS A 2 -7.27 -39.10 17.27
N LEU A 3 -8.56 -39.32 17.18
CA LEU A 3 -9.45 -38.65 16.23
C LEU A 3 -9.62 -37.17 16.54
N ILE A 4 -9.69 -36.85 17.81
CA ILE A 4 -9.88 -35.46 18.25
C ILE A 4 -8.64 -34.62 17.90
N PHE A 5 -7.46 -35.19 18.04
CA PHE A 5 -6.23 -34.52 17.66
C PHE A 5 -6.14 -34.23 16.16
N LYS A 6 -6.60 -35.15 15.35
CA LYS A 6 -6.64 -34.96 13.90
C LYS A 6 -7.54 -33.80 13.52
N TYR A 7 -8.69 -33.69 14.11
CA TYR A 7 -9.62 -32.60 13.81
C TYR A 7 -9.10 -31.25 14.27
N LEU A 8 -8.46 -31.22 15.41
CA LEU A 8 -7.84 -30.01 15.91
C LEU A 8 -6.73 -29.51 14.99
N PHE A 9 -5.92 -30.44 14.49
CA PHE A 9 -4.84 -30.14 13.58
C PHE A 9 -5.36 -29.58 12.24
N ILE A 10 -6.43 -30.18 11.73
CA ILE A 10 -7.07 -29.72 10.51
C ILE A 10 -7.66 -28.32 10.69
N SER A 11 -8.26 -28.04 11.83
CA SER A 11 -8.77 -26.70 12.14
C SER A 11 -7.67 -25.66 12.17
N LEU A 12 -6.52 -25.98 12.73
CA LEU A 12 -5.37 -25.10 12.78
C LEU A 12 -4.83 -24.80 11.38
N LEU A 13 -4.77 -25.81 10.53
CA LEU A 13 -4.36 -25.62 9.14
C LEU A 13 -5.34 -24.75 8.38
N PHE A 14 -6.61 -24.88 8.64
CA PHE A 14 -7.65 -24.04 8.05
C PHE A 14 -7.50 -22.58 8.45
N LEU A 15 -7.25 -22.34 9.73
CA LEU A 15 -7.02 -21.00 10.24
C LEU A 15 -5.78 -20.37 9.62
N ASN A 16 -4.71 -21.11 9.50
CA ASN A 16 -3.49 -20.63 8.85
C ASN A 16 -3.73 -20.33 7.37
N GLY A 17 -4.50 -21.15 6.68
CA GLY A 17 -4.88 -20.91 5.30
C GLY A 17 -5.70 -19.64 5.15
N GLN A 18 -6.62 -19.37 6.06
CA GLN A 18 -7.41 -18.15 6.05
C GLN A 18 -6.57 -16.92 6.33
N LEU A 19 -5.63 -17.01 7.27
CA LEU A 19 -4.70 -15.91 7.56
C LEU A 19 -3.84 -15.58 6.35
N VAL A 20 -3.28 -16.58 5.70
CA VAL A 20 -2.50 -16.40 4.48
C VAL A 20 -3.34 -15.75 3.40
N HIS A 21 -4.58 -16.17 3.26
CA HIS A 21 -5.49 -15.62 2.26
C HIS A 21 -5.90 -14.18 2.59
N ALA A 22 -6.15 -13.88 3.87
CA ALA A 22 -6.49 -12.53 4.31
C ALA A 22 -5.30 -11.56 4.17
N GLN A 23 -4.09 -12.08 4.29
CA GLN A 23 -2.86 -11.29 4.18
C GLN A 23 -2.34 -11.19 2.76
N SER A 24 -2.89 -11.96 1.81
CA SER A 24 -2.48 -11.82 0.43
C SER A 24 -2.89 -10.44 -0.07
N PHE A 25 -1.91 -9.59 -0.23
CA PHE A 25 -2.09 -8.27 -0.77
C PHE A 25 -2.61 -8.40 -2.20
N LYS A 26 -3.86 -8.06 -2.39
CA LYS A 26 -4.45 -8.09 -3.71
C LYS A 26 -4.33 -6.72 -4.32
N ILE A 27 -3.46 -6.60 -5.29
CA ILE A 27 -3.25 -5.34 -5.99
C ILE A 27 -4.56 -4.83 -6.61
N ASP A 28 -5.45 -5.73 -6.98
CA ASP A 28 -6.75 -5.35 -7.53
C ASP A 28 -7.61 -4.58 -6.53
N SER A 29 -7.45 -4.86 -5.24
CA SER A 29 -8.15 -4.12 -4.18
C SER A 29 -7.54 -2.73 -3.96
N LEU A 30 -6.30 -2.53 -4.34
CA LEU A 30 -5.64 -1.24 -4.27
C LEU A 30 -6.06 -0.31 -5.41
N LYS A 31 -6.31 -0.89 -6.58
CA LYS A 31 -6.62 -0.16 -7.81
C LYS A 31 -8.00 0.46 -7.78
N GLY A 32 -8.15 1.57 -8.49
CA GLY A 32 -9.44 2.20 -8.72
C GLY A 32 -10.00 2.99 -7.56
N LYS A 33 -9.36 2.94 -6.40
CA LYS A 33 -9.75 3.72 -5.24
C LYS A 33 -8.93 4.99 -5.16
N LYS A 34 -9.56 6.04 -4.67
CA LYS A 34 -8.87 7.29 -4.38
C LYS A 34 -8.39 7.22 -2.93
N TRP A 35 -7.10 7.14 -2.75
CA TRP A 35 -6.46 7.09 -1.44
C TRP A 35 -6.05 8.48 -1.03
N GLU A 36 -6.76 9.04 -0.05
CA GLU A 36 -6.48 10.38 0.44
C GLU A 36 -5.53 10.33 1.62
N LEU A 37 -4.44 11.10 1.53
CA LEU A 37 -3.43 11.17 2.58
C LEU A 37 -4.00 11.88 3.80
N GLN A 38 -3.83 11.26 4.97
CA GLN A 38 -4.13 11.89 6.24
C GLN A 38 -3.04 12.91 6.55
N LEU A 39 -3.46 14.17 6.69
CA LEU A 39 -2.55 15.27 6.97
C LEU A 39 -2.64 15.68 8.43
N PRO A 40 -1.55 16.24 8.99
CA PRO A 40 -1.61 16.84 10.32
C PRO A 40 -2.64 17.97 10.38
N LYS A 41 -3.17 18.21 11.56
CA LYS A 41 -4.12 19.30 11.79
C LYS A 41 -3.52 20.64 11.38
N GLY A 42 -4.32 21.48 10.74
CA GLY A 42 -3.89 22.81 10.31
C GLY A 42 -3.31 22.88 8.90
N LYS A 43 -3.21 21.75 8.20
CA LYS A 43 -2.79 21.73 6.81
C LYS A 43 -3.99 22.00 5.89
N SER A 44 -3.80 22.89 4.93
CA SER A 44 -4.86 23.34 4.02
C SER A 44 -4.73 22.75 2.62
N TYR A 45 -3.99 21.69 2.44
CA TYR A 45 -3.86 21.01 1.15
C TYR A 45 -4.39 19.58 1.23
N THR A 46 -4.68 19.01 0.08
CA THR A 46 -5.06 17.59 -0.02
C THR A 46 -4.09 16.88 -0.95
N SER A 47 -3.86 15.62 -0.67
CA SER A 47 -3.01 14.77 -1.51
C SER A 47 -3.69 13.41 -1.67
N ASN A 48 -3.77 12.94 -2.90
CA ASN A 48 -4.45 11.70 -3.24
C ASN A 48 -3.57 10.82 -4.09
N LEU A 49 -3.75 9.50 -3.94
CA LEU A 49 -3.15 8.48 -4.81
C LEU A 49 -4.25 7.65 -5.45
N ILE A 50 -4.10 7.37 -6.73
CA ILE A 50 -4.94 6.42 -7.45
C ILE A 50 -4.01 5.46 -8.18
N PHE A 51 -4.12 4.16 -7.86
CA PHE A 51 -3.32 3.14 -8.52
C PHE A 51 -4.09 2.58 -9.72
N LYS A 52 -3.43 2.54 -10.86
CA LYS A 52 -3.90 1.90 -12.08
C LYS A 52 -3.11 0.60 -12.30
N ASP A 53 -3.17 0.02 -13.48
CA ASP A 53 -2.51 -1.26 -13.73
C ASP A 53 -0.99 -1.20 -13.58
N THR A 54 -0.35 -0.21 -14.19
CA THR A 54 1.11 -0.06 -14.19
C THR A 54 1.57 1.30 -13.70
N THR A 55 0.65 2.25 -13.56
CA THR A 55 0.96 3.60 -13.14
C THR A 55 0.10 4.01 -11.95
N TYR A 56 0.56 5.00 -11.22
CA TYR A 56 -0.24 5.67 -10.22
C TYR A 56 -0.36 7.15 -10.57
N THR A 57 -1.48 7.73 -10.18
CA THR A 57 -1.71 9.15 -10.30
C THR A 57 -1.68 9.75 -8.90
N THR A 58 -0.87 10.78 -8.70
CA THR A 58 -0.89 11.55 -7.47
C THR A 58 -1.42 12.94 -7.77
N SER A 59 -2.38 13.38 -6.98
CA SER A 59 -2.97 14.72 -7.10
C SER A 59 -2.71 15.48 -5.82
N PHE A 60 -2.28 16.72 -5.99
CA PHE A 60 -2.00 17.62 -4.88
C PHE A 60 -2.78 18.90 -5.12
N SER A 61 -3.62 19.28 -4.17
CA SER A 61 -4.46 20.48 -4.26
C SER A 61 -4.11 21.46 -3.15
N PHE A 62 -3.81 22.69 -3.55
CA PHE A 62 -3.44 23.77 -2.64
C PHE A 62 -3.94 25.10 -3.21
N ASN A 63 -4.60 25.91 -2.39
CA ASN A 63 -5.13 27.23 -2.78
C ASN A 63 -6.01 27.19 -4.04
N GLY A 64 -6.86 26.16 -4.17
CA GLY A 64 -7.75 26.03 -5.31
C GLY A 64 -7.08 25.52 -6.59
N GLN A 65 -5.78 25.27 -6.56
CA GLN A 65 -5.05 24.71 -7.69
C GLN A 65 -4.76 23.23 -7.45
N THR A 66 -4.95 22.42 -8.49
CA THR A 66 -4.68 20.99 -8.43
C THR A 66 -3.59 20.64 -9.43
N HIS A 67 -2.56 19.96 -8.95
CA HIS A 67 -1.50 19.41 -9.77
C HIS A 67 -1.61 17.90 -9.76
N THR A 68 -1.54 17.30 -10.93
CA THR A 68 -1.66 15.85 -11.08
C THR A 68 -0.46 15.32 -11.85
N ILE A 69 0.15 14.27 -11.32
CA ILE A 69 1.30 13.62 -11.92
C ILE A 69 0.99 12.13 -12.05
N GLU A 70 1.33 11.54 -13.18
CA GLU A 70 1.22 10.09 -13.40
C GLU A 70 2.61 9.50 -13.58
N LYS A 71 2.92 8.45 -12.81
CA LYS A 71 4.22 7.79 -12.83
C LYS A 71 4.05 6.28 -12.69
N PRO A 72 5.03 5.49 -13.15
CA PRO A 72 4.99 4.04 -12.96
C PRO A 72 5.20 3.65 -11.50
N TYR A 73 4.71 2.48 -11.14
CA TYR A 73 4.98 1.86 -9.84
C TYR A 73 5.13 0.35 -10.00
N LEU A 74 5.73 -0.28 -9.01
CA LEU A 74 5.90 -1.72 -8.94
C LEU A 74 5.47 -2.20 -7.55
N ILE A 75 4.96 -3.43 -7.50
CA ILE A 75 4.70 -4.12 -6.24
C ILE A 75 5.72 -5.24 -6.12
N GLN A 76 6.42 -5.26 -5.01
CA GLN A 76 7.37 -6.32 -4.69
C GLN A 76 6.88 -7.08 -3.47
N GLN A 77 6.76 -8.38 -3.60
CA GLN A 77 6.46 -9.25 -2.47
C GLN A 77 7.76 -9.89 -2.00
N GLU A 78 8.13 -9.64 -0.75
CA GLU A 78 9.31 -10.23 -0.15
C GLU A 78 9.01 -11.59 0.45
N ASN A 79 7.89 -11.70 1.14
CA ASN A 79 7.38 -12.96 1.69
C ASN A 79 5.86 -12.87 1.77
N VAL A 80 5.22 -13.88 2.37
CA VAL A 80 3.75 -13.97 2.43
C VAL A 80 3.12 -12.74 3.08
N GLU A 81 3.82 -12.11 4.01
CA GLU A 81 3.28 -11.00 4.81
C GLU A 81 3.87 -9.64 4.45
N THR A 82 4.93 -9.60 3.67
CA THR A 82 5.68 -8.36 3.46
C THR A 82 5.63 -7.94 2.00
N PHE A 83 5.03 -6.79 1.78
CA PHE A 83 4.87 -6.18 0.46
C PHE A 83 5.45 -4.78 0.45
N TYR A 84 5.96 -4.39 -0.71
CA TYR A 84 6.48 -3.05 -0.93
C TYR A 84 5.86 -2.44 -2.17
N VAL A 85 5.54 -1.16 -2.09
CA VAL A 85 5.21 -0.35 -3.24
C VAL A 85 6.46 0.44 -3.61
N ILE A 86 6.93 0.28 -4.83
CA ILE A 86 8.16 0.90 -5.30
C ILE A 86 7.80 1.94 -6.37
N PHE A 87 8.26 3.15 -6.16
CA PHE A 87 8.17 4.22 -7.15
C PHE A 87 9.53 4.37 -7.79
N PRO A 88 9.71 3.86 -9.03
CA PRO A 88 10.98 3.97 -9.72
C PRO A 88 11.37 5.44 -9.94
N SER A 89 12.64 5.73 -9.86
CA SER A 89 13.11 7.08 -10.09
C SER A 89 13.21 7.39 -11.58
N GLU A 90 12.75 8.56 -11.96
CA GLU A 90 12.83 9.08 -13.33
C GLU A 90 13.81 10.24 -13.38
N GLY A 91 15.04 10.04 -12.99
CA GLY A 91 16.02 11.12 -13.02
C GLY A 91 16.83 11.14 -14.31
N LYS A 92 16.80 12.26 -15.02
CA LYS A 92 17.76 12.51 -16.09
C LYS A 92 19.01 13.16 -15.47
N GLY A 93 20.10 12.41 -15.43
CA GLY A 93 21.41 12.97 -15.12
C GLY A 93 21.78 13.12 -13.65
N THR A 94 20.92 12.87 -12.72
CA THR A 94 21.22 12.79 -11.29
C THR A 94 20.95 11.39 -10.79
N LYS A 95 21.76 10.92 -9.85
CA LYS A 95 21.54 9.64 -9.20
C LYS A 95 20.25 9.73 -8.37
N THR A 96 19.13 9.35 -8.96
CA THR A 96 17.88 9.24 -8.24
C THR A 96 17.68 7.79 -7.88
N PHE A 97 17.32 7.53 -6.63
CA PHE A 97 17.06 6.19 -6.14
C PHE A 97 15.56 5.92 -6.14
N PRO A 98 15.12 4.69 -6.45
CA PRO A 98 13.72 4.36 -6.32
C PRO A 98 13.28 4.55 -4.87
N VAL A 99 12.07 5.07 -4.69
CA VAL A 99 11.49 5.22 -3.35
C VAL A 99 10.68 3.97 -3.06
N LYS A 100 11.01 3.31 -1.95
CA LYS A 100 10.41 2.04 -1.56
C LYS A 100 9.59 2.23 -0.30
N PHE A 101 8.33 1.85 -0.36
CA PHE A 101 7.42 1.92 0.78
C PHE A 101 6.99 0.52 1.19
N LYS A 102 7.14 0.20 2.46
CA LYS A 102 6.63 -1.04 3.03
C LYS A 102 5.15 -0.85 3.34
N VAL A 103 4.33 -1.81 2.93
CA VAL A 103 2.91 -1.83 3.27
C VAL A 103 2.79 -2.33 4.71
N LEU A 104 2.44 -1.44 5.62
CA LEU A 104 2.26 -1.78 7.04
C LEU A 104 0.87 -2.29 7.32
N GLU A 105 -0.13 -1.71 6.67
CA GLU A 105 -1.52 -2.07 6.87
C GLU A 105 -2.30 -1.80 5.60
N PHE A 106 -3.19 -2.71 5.26
CA PHE A 106 -4.04 -2.60 4.07
C PHE A 106 -5.40 -3.21 4.36
N THR A 107 -6.43 -2.39 4.25
CA THR A 107 -7.83 -2.81 4.29
C THR A 107 -8.59 -2.14 3.15
N ASP A 108 -9.86 -2.41 3.02
CA ASP A 108 -10.70 -1.74 2.01
C ASP A 108 -10.69 -0.21 2.15
N LYS A 109 -10.43 0.29 3.34
CA LYS A 109 -10.56 1.71 3.66
C LYS A 109 -9.29 2.36 4.13
N LEU A 110 -8.27 1.58 4.45
CA LEU A 110 -7.05 2.07 5.07
C LEU A 110 -5.81 1.51 4.37
N LEU A 111 -4.86 2.37 4.11
CA LEU A 111 -3.54 2.01 3.58
C LEU A 111 -2.47 2.76 4.35
N LYS A 112 -1.55 2.03 4.98
CA LYS A 112 -0.38 2.62 5.63
C LYS A 112 0.88 2.21 4.92
N LEU A 113 1.65 3.20 4.51
CA LEU A 113 2.93 3.00 3.81
C LEU A 113 4.05 3.63 4.63
N GLN A 114 5.11 2.87 4.81
CA GLN A 114 6.32 3.37 5.49
C GLN A 114 7.45 3.53 4.47
N ASN A 115 7.98 4.74 4.37
CA ASN A 115 9.17 4.99 3.58
C ASN A 115 10.34 4.24 4.22
N THR A 116 10.99 3.33 3.47
CA THR A 116 12.06 2.51 4.03
C THR A 116 13.35 3.28 4.27
N THR A 117 13.49 4.45 3.68
CA THR A 117 14.67 5.31 3.87
C THR A 117 14.51 6.24 5.07
N THR A 118 13.35 6.89 5.18
CA THR A 118 13.10 7.91 6.23
C THR A 118 12.35 7.38 7.43
N ASN A 119 11.75 6.18 7.32
CA ASN A 119 10.86 5.56 8.31
C ASN A 119 9.57 6.34 8.57
N VAL A 120 9.27 7.35 7.76
CA VAL A 120 8.02 8.11 7.87
C VAL A 120 6.86 7.24 7.39
N VAL A 121 5.80 7.21 8.17
CA VAL A 121 4.58 6.46 7.85
C VAL A 121 3.53 7.42 7.31
N ASN A 122 3.02 7.12 6.13
CA ASN A 122 1.91 7.83 5.54
C ASN A 122 0.64 6.98 5.66
N THR A 123 -0.43 7.57 6.14
CA THR A 123 -1.72 6.92 6.28
C THR A 123 -2.69 7.50 5.26
N TYR A 124 -3.32 6.63 4.50
CA TYR A 124 -4.27 7.00 3.47
C TYR A 124 -5.63 6.36 3.76
N PHE A 125 -6.69 7.09 3.46
CA PHE A 125 -8.05 6.59 3.58
C PHE A 125 -8.70 6.53 2.21
N ALA A 126 -9.44 5.46 1.93
CA ALA A 126 -10.19 5.32 0.69
C ALA A 126 -11.39 6.26 0.68
N LYS A 127 -11.58 6.93 -0.43
CA LYS A 127 -12.73 7.83 -0.67
C LYS A 127 -13.73 7.23 -1.65
#